data_a28bbbf945f0ced7221150c51e7e5000
#
_entry.id   a28bbbf945f0ced7221150c51e7e5000
#
_cell.length_a   1.000
_cell.length_b   1.000
_cell.length_c   1.000
_cell.angle_alpha   90.00
_cell.angle_beta   90.00
_cell.angle_gamma   90.00
#
_symmetry.space_group_name_H-M   'P 1'
#
loop_
_entity.id
_entity.type
_entity.pdbx_description
1 polymer ?
#
loop_
_entity_poly.entity_id
_entity_poly.type
_entity_poly.pdbx_seq_one_letter_code
_entity_poly.pdbx_strand_id
1 'polypeptide(L)'
;MQRFIKDLFSTPRLIIAAAVLTLAAPARAQIAPATIRLLPEDAGRGHYGHQHNFYFLPPGISGENYQSAGFFGQKLRPYLGTNAEALSNLAAYRRQKTLFLLDRFVAAGALGLYGSQVFAKDGEQQYFNSTQRVAAGLFAATLLATVAINRRTNEHLQQAVSAYNAGPPSPHAASWQRLTPSTVGLRPSATGYSLLALGWTLR
;
A
#
# COMPACT_ATOMS: atom_id res chain seq x y z
N MET A 1 -37.70 -74.20 -20.30
CA MET A 1 -37.37 -72.97 -20.99
C MET A 1 -37.73 -71.73 -20.08
N GLN A 2 -37.40 -71.73 -18.78
CA GLN A 2 -37.80 -70.72 -17.84
C GLN A 2 -36.76 -70.50 -16.76
N ARG A 3 -35.48 -70.67 -16.99
CA ARG A 3 -34.39 -70.44 -15.94
C ARG A 3 -33.32 -69.44 -16.35
N PHE A 4 -33.52 -68.69 -17.48
CA PHE A 4 -32.45 -67.78 -17.98
C PHE A 4 -32.69 -66.28 -17.77
N ILE A 5 -33.75 -65.88 -17.04
CA ILE A 5 -34.09 -64.45 -16.90
C ILE A 5 -33.87 -63.91 -15.46
N LYS A 6 -33.28 -64.68 -14.54
CA LYS A 6 -33.15 -64.22 -13.12
C LYS A 6 -31.77 -63.61 -12.80
N ASP A 7 -30.79 -63.66 -13.65
CA ASP A 7 -29.43 -63.19 -13.34
C ASP A 7 -29.09 -61.80 -13.90
N LEU A 8 -30.06 -61.07 -14.48
CA LEU A 8 -29.77 -59.77 -15.11
C LEU A 8 -30.06 -58.56 -14.23
N PHE A 9 -30.47 -58.75 -12.96
CA PHE A 9 -30.74 -57.63 -12.02
C PHE A 9 -29.89 -57.66 -10.76
N SER A 10 -28.67 -58.20 -10.85
CA SER A 10 -27.73 -58.15 -9.73
C SER A 10 -26.61 -57.12 -10.01
N THR A 11 -26.99 -55.84 -10.18
CA THR A 11 -26.00 -54.78 -10.35
C THR A 11 -26.10 -53.67 -9.31
N PRO A 12 -26.11 -53.94 -7.97
CA PRO A 12 -25.83 -52.87 -7.01
C PRO A 12 -24.35 -52.52 -6.95
N ARG A 13 -23.44 -53.36 -7.45
CA ARG A 13 -21.99 -53.15 -7.38
C ARG A 13 -21.46 -52.13 -8.40
N LEU A 14 -22.11 -51.96 -9.54
CA LEU A 14 -21.71 -50.98 -10.57
C LEU A 14 -22.10 -49.55 -10.19
N ILE A 15 -23.19 -49.34 -9.45
CA ILE A 15 -23.64 -48.02 -9.00
C ILE A 15 -22.75 -47.49 -7.90
N ILE A 16 -22.27 -48.36 -7.00
CA ILE A 16 -21.33 -47.96 -5.91
C ILE A 16 -19.95 -47.60 -6.47
N ALA A 17 -19.48 -48.27 -7.50
CA ALA A 17 -18.20 -47.94 -8.14
C ALA A 17 -18.24 -46.58 -8.88
N ALA A 18 -19.36 -46.25 -9.52
CA ALA A 18 -19.56 -44.94 -10.16
C ALA A 18 -19.67 -43.80 -9.15
N ALA A 19 -20.31 -44.02 -7.99
CA ALA A 19 -20.45 -43.02 -6.93
C ALA A 19 -19.10 -42.72 -6.21
N VAL A 20 -18.20 -43.70 -6.11
CA VAL A 20 -16.86 -43.49 -5.49
C VAL A 20 -15.91 -42.75 -6.44
N LEU A 21 -16.06 -42.91 -7.76
CA LEU A 21 -15.23 -42.15 -8.73
C LEU A 21 -15.61 -40.67 -8.83
N THR A 22 -16.84 -40.28 -8.52
CA THR A 22 -17.25 -38.86 -8.54
C THR A 22 -16.81 -38.07 -7.29
N LEU A 23 -16.44 -38.75 -6.20
CA LEU A 23 -15.93 -38.12 -4.99
C LEU A 23 -14.41 -37.85 -4.99
N ALA A 24 -13.70 -38.38 -5.97
CA ALA A 24 -12.29 -38.07 -6.21
C ALA A 24 -12.15 -36.85 -7.14
N ALA A 25 -12.94 -35.80 -6.92
CA ALA A 25 -12.59 -34.49 -7.45
C ALA A 25 -11.18 -34.16 -6.88
N PRO A 26 -10.16 -33.91 -7.72
CA PRO A 26 -8.88 -33.52 -7.19
C PRO A 26 -9.13 -32.31 -6.31
N ALA A 27 -8.87 -32.43 -5.02
CA ALA A 27 -8.74 -31.29 -4.14
C ALA A 27 -7.64 -30.45 -4.78
N ARG A 28 -8.02 -29.49 -5.63
CA ARG A 28 -7.13 -28.42 -6.04
C ARG A 28 -6.70 -27.81 -4.73
N ALA A 29 -5.49 -28.15 -4.31
CA ALA A 29 -4.83 -27.45 -3.24
C ALA A 29 -4.93 -26.00 -3.66
N GLN A 30 -5.81 -25.23 -3.01
CA GLN A 30 -5.83 -23.78 -3.13
C GLN A 30 -4.47 -23.39 -2.60
N ILE A 31 -3.52 -23.20 -3.53
CA ILE A 31 -2.26 -22.52 -3.22
C ILE A 31 -2.74 -21.17 -2.74
N ALA A 32 -2.72 -20.98 -1.42
CA ALA A 32 -3.06 -19.70 -0.81
C ALA A 32 -2.24 -18.64 -1.56
N PRO A 33 -2.87 -17.57 -2.06
CA PRO A 33 -2.14 -16.54 -2.79
C PRO A 33 -0.95 -16.15 -1.94
N ALA A 34 0.24 -16.21 -2.52
CA ALA A 34 1.46 -15.89 -1.82
C ALA A 34 1.39 -14.42 -1.39
N THR A 35 1.00 -14.16 -0.15
CA THR A 35 0.79 -12.82 0.40
C THR A 35 2.07 -12.32 1.04
N ILE A 36 2.31 -11.02 0.92
CA ILE A 36 3.35 -10.32 1.69
C ILE A 36 2.75 -9.95 3.05
N ARG A 37 3.43 -10.34 4.13
CA ARG A 37 3.03 -9.96 5.49
C ARG A 37 4.00 -8.95 6.05
N LEU A 38 3.49 -7.84 6.56
CA LEU A 38 4.28 -6.89 7.35
C LEU A 38 4.42 -7.41 8.78
N LEU A 39 5.50 -7.00 9.46
CA LEU A 39 5.64 -7.21 10.89
C LEU A 39 4.40 -6.58 11.59
N PRO A 40 3.78 -7.21 12.60
CA PRO A 40 2.57 -6.70 13.24
C PRO A 40 2.67 -5.24 13.69
N GLU A 41 3.83 -4.83 14.24
CA GLU A 41 4.12 -3.46 14.63
C GLU A 41 4.12 -2.49 13.43
N ASP A 42 4.61 -2.96 12.28
CA ASP A 42 4.68 -2.19 11.04
C ASP A 42 3.33 -2.10 10.35
N ALA A 43 2.53 -3.14 10.45
CA ALA A 43 1.16 -3.16 9.91
C ALA A 43 0.25 -2.15 10.63
N GLY A 44 0.43 -1.97 11.94
CA GLY A 44 -0.30 -1.01 12.77
C GLY A 44 0.33 0.39 12.85
N ARG A 45 1.41 0.65 12.11
CA ARG A 45 2.12 1.93 12.17
C ARG A 45 1.27 3.06 11.60
N GLY A 46 0.82 3.97 12.46
CA GLY A 46 -0.04 5.10 12.08
C GLY A 46 0.66 6.20 11.28
N HIS A 47 -0.09 7.23 10.92
CA HIS A 47 0.36 8.38 10.12
C HIS A 47 1.60 9.07 10.68
N TYR A 48 1.70 9.19 12.00
CA TYR A 48 2.84 9.84 12.69
C TYR A 48 3.80 8.84 13.32
N GLY A 49 3.70 7.56 12.92
CA GLY A 49 4.58 6.52 13.44
C GLY A 49 6.05 6.73 13.08
N HIS A 50 6.89 5.98 13.74
CA HIS A 50 8.34 6.03 13.52
C HIS A 50 8.71 5.83 12.05
N GLN A 51 9.72 6.57 11.58
CA GLN A 51 10.24 6.50 10.20
C GLN A 51 11.34 5.43 10.03
N HIS A 52 11.33 4.38 10.88
CA HIS A 52 12.24 3.23 10.73
C HIS A 52 11.91 2.41 9.49
N ASN A 53 12.84 1.51 9.13
CA ASN A 53 12.61 0.57 8.06
C ASN A 53 11.42 -0.33 8.40
N PHE A 54 10.65 -0.68 7.38
CA PHE A 54 9.62 -1.69 7.48
C PHE A 54 10.24 -3.08 7.36
N TYR A 55 9.65 -4.04 8.04
CA TYR A 55 10.00 -5.45 7.92
C TYR A 55 8.83 -6.22 7.32
N PHE A 56 9.14 -7.11 6.41
CA PHE A 56 8.14 -7.91 5.72
C PHE A 56 8.59 -9.36 5.59
N LEU A 57 7.61 -10.24 5.49
CA LEU A 57 7.80 -11.63 5.16
C LEU A 57 7.47 -11.82 3.68
N PRO A 58 8.40 -12.36 2.88
CA PRO A 58 8.17 -12.62 1.45
C PRO A 58 7.02 -13.59 1.20
N PRO A 59 6.39 -13.51 0.01
CA PRO A 59 5.33 -14.45 -0.38
C PRO A 59 5.84 -15.89 -0.36
N GLY A 60 5.01 -16.81 0.13
CA GLY A 60 5.33 -18.24 0.19
C GLY A 60 6.27 -18.64 1.34
N ILE A 61 6.77 -17.70 2.14
CA ILE A 61 7.56 -17.99 3.33
C ILE A 61 6.65 -17.96 4.56
N SER A 62 6.73 -19.02 5.36
CA SER A 62 6.08 -19.12 6.67
C SER A 62 7.10 -18.95 7.79
N GLY A 63 6.64 -18.51 8.98
CA GLY A 63 7.49 -18.29 10.14
C GLY A 63 7.66 -16.82 10.48
N GLU A 64 8.76 -16.50 11.21
CA GLU A 64 9.01 -15.15 11.75
C GLU A 64 10.27 -14.49 11.15
N ASN A 65 10.84 -15.04 10.08
CA ASN A 65 12.03 -14.49 9.41
C ASN A 65 11.68 -13.25 8.56
N TYR A 66 11.31 -12.17 9.24
CA TYR A 66 11.04 -10.89 8.59
C TYR A 66 12.31 -10.26 8.04
N GLN A 67 12.23 -9.77 6.81
CA GLN A 67 13.32 -9.09 6.12
C GLN A 67 13.04 -7.59 6.10
N SER A 68 14.11 -6.78 6.25
CA SER A 68 13.98 -5.33 6.10
C SER A 68 13.64 -4.96 4.66
N ALA A 69 12.63 -4.14 4.46
CA ALA A 69 12.28 -3.56 3.15
C ALA A 69 13.35 -2.59 2.62
N GLY A 70 14.27 -2.18 3.49
CA GLY A 70 15.24 -1.12 3.23
C GLY A 70 14.64 0.28 3.38
N PHE A 71 15.48 1.29 3.52
CA PHE A 71 15.04 2.66 3.81
C PHE A 71 14.05 3.21 2.77
N PHE A 72 14.26 2.90 1.50
CA PHE A 72 13.40 3.32 0.38
C PHE A 72 12.43 2.24 -0.09
N GLY A 73 12.31 1.12 0.64
CA GLY A 73 11.49 -0.01 0.23
C GLY A 73 12.06 -0.81 -0.96
N GLN A 74 13.33 -0.62 -1.30
CA GLN A 74 13.94 -1.20 -2.50
C GLN A 74 13.96 -2.73 -2.50
N LYS A 75 14.05 -3.36 -1.32
CA LYS A 75 14.04 -4.83 -1.19
C LYS A 75 12.64 -5.44 -1.34
N LEU A 76 11.59 -4.62 -1.15
CA LEU A 76 10.21 -5.06 -1.36
C LEU A 76 9.84 -5.09 -2.86
N ARG A 77 10.44 -4.22 -3.67
CA ARG A 77 10.09 -4.04 -5.08
C ARG A 77 10.07 -5.32 -5.92
N PRO A 78 11.05 -6.25 -5.82
CA PRO A 78 11.06 -7.48 -6.63
C PRO A 78 9.82 -8.36 -6.36
N TYR A 79 9.29 -8.33 -5.16
CA TYR A 79 8.14 -9.14 -4.76
C TYR A 79 6.79 -8.56 -5.24
N LEU A 80 6.73 -7.27 -5.54
CA LEU A 80 5.50 -6.62 -6.04
C LEU A 80 5.21 -6.95 -7.50
N GLY A 81 6.16 -7.54 -8.22
CA GLY A 81 5.99 -7.99 -9.61
C GLY A 81 5.57 -6.84 -10.54
N THR A 82 4.48 -7.06 -11.30
CA THR A 82 3.92 -6.10 -12.27
C THR A 82 2.69 -5.37 -11.74
N ASN A 83 2.36 -5.48 -10.45
CA ASN A 83 1.22 -4.78 -9.89
C ASN A 83 1.46 -3.26 -9.91
N ALA A 84 0.82 -2.57 -10.85
CA ALA A 84 1.03 -1.14 -11.10
C ALA A 84 0.65 -0.27 -9.89
N GLU A 85 -0.41 -0.62 -9.17
CA GLU A 85 -0.86 0.12 -8.00
C GLU A 85 0.13 -0.03 -6.83
N ALA A 86 0.59 -1.26 -6.56
CA ALA A 86 1.58 -1.52 -5.54
C ALA A 86 2.91 -0.79 -5.84
N LEU A 87 3.36 -0.81 -7.09
CA LEU A 87 4.57 -0.10 -7.53
C LEU A 87 4.42 1.42 -7.43
N SER A 88 3.24 1.96 -7.76
CA SER A 88 2.94 3.40 -7.62
C SER A 88 3.01 3.85 -6.16
N ASN A 89 2.40 3.09 -5.25
CA ASN A 89 2.45 3.37 -3.82
C ASN A 89 3.88 3.25 -3.26
N LEU A 90 4.66 2.26 -3.71
CA LEU A 90 6.07 2.15 -3.35
C LEU A 90 6.91 3.33 -3.87
N ALA A 91 6.62 3.83 -5.06
CA ALA A 91 7.27 5.02 -5.61
C ALA A 91 6.93 6.28 -4.79
N ALA A 92 5.67 6.44 -4.36
CA ALA A 92 5.25 7.50 -3.47
C ALA A 92 5.96 7.42 -2.10
N TYR A 93 6.07 6.23 -1.51
CA TYR A 93 6.85 5.99 -0.30
C TYR A 93 8.30 6.44 -0.46
N ARG A 94 8.96 6.02 -1.55
CA ARG A 94 10.34 6.40 -1.86
C ARG A 94 10.50 7.92 -1.98
N ARG A 95 9.57 8.59 -2.68
CA ARG A 95 9.57 10.06 -2.79
C ARG A 95 9.47 10.73 -1.42
N GLN A 96 8.59 10.27 -0.55
CA GLN A 96 8.45 10.81 0.80
C GLN A 96 9.72 10.61 1.63
N LYS A 97 10.35 9.44 1.53
CA LYS A 97 11.64 9.18 2.21
C LYS A 97 12.78 10.07 1.68
N THR A 98 12.78 10.38 0.39
CA THR A 98 13.75 11.33 -0.17
C THR A 98 13.53 12.74 0.37
N LEU A 99 12.27 13.19 0.42
CA LEU A 99 11.91 14.48 1.01
C LEU A 99 12.28 14.54 2.51
N PHE A 100 12.07 13.45 3.24
CA PHE A 100 12.48 13.36 4.64
C PHE A 100 13.99 13.52 4.83
N LEU A 101 14.81 12.87 3.99
CA LEU A 101 16.26 13.05 4.04
C LEU A 101 16.66 14.49 3.73
N LEU A 102 16.10 15.06 2.66
CA LEU A 102 16.37 16.46 2.29
C LEU A 102 16.04 17.41 3.45
N ASP A 103 14.88 17.24 4.06
CA ASP A 103 14.44 18.01 5.23
C ASP A 103 15.46 17.89 6.39
N ARG A 104 15.97 16.68 6.66
CA ARG A 104 17.00 16.47 7.70
C ARG A 104 18.32 17.16 7.37
N PHE A 105 18.73 17.16 6.11
CA PHE A 105 19.94 17.89 5.68
C PHE A 105 19.77 19.41 5.84
N VAL A 106 18.61 19.96 5.48
CA VAL A 106 18.32 21.38 5.67
C VAL A 106 18.29 21.74 7.15
N ALA A 107 17.66 20.92 8.00
CA ALA A 107 17.62 21.12 9.45
C ALA A 107 19.02 21.10 10.06
N ALA A 108 19.85 20.12 9.69
CA ALA A 108 21.23 20.03 10.17
C ALA A 108 22.08 21.23 9.69
N GLY A 109 21.92 21.65 8.44
CA GLY A 109 22.56 22.84 7.89
C GLY A 109 22.15 24.12 8.62
N ALA A 110 20.86 24.28 8.92
CA ALA A 110 20.35 25.42 9.68
C ALA A 110 20.93 25.46 11.10
N LEU A 111 21.00 24.31 11.78
CA LEU A 111 21.63 24.21 13.10
C LEU A 111 23.13 24.50 13.05
N GLY A 112 23.84 23.99 12.05
CA GLY A 112 25.25 24.25 11.81
C GLY A 112 25.53 25.76 11.57
N LEU A 113 24.68 26.37 10.72
CA LEU A 113 24.76 27.80 10.44
C LEU A 113 24.52 28.65 11.72
N TYR A 114 23.51 28.30 12.50
CA TYR A 114 23.23 28.95 13.77
C TYR A 114 24.43 28.82 14.76
N GLY A 115 24.91 27.58 14.91
CA GLY A 115 26.03 27.27 15.79
C GLY A 115 27.32 28.01 15.39
N SER A 116 27.63 28.11 14.10
CA SER A 116 28.81 28.86 13.61
C SER A 116 28.78 30.32 14.00
N GLN A 117 27.59 30.92 14.10
CA GLN A 117 27.45 32.33 14.53
C GLN A 117 27.56 32.48 16.06
N VAL A 118 27.19 31.45 16.82
CA VAL A 118 27.28 31.47 18.30
C VAL A 118 28.73 31.26 18.77
N PHE A 119 29.47 30.39 18.06
CA PHE A 119 30.83 29.99 18.41
C PHE A 119 31.91 30.78 17.67
N ALA A 120 31.55 31.76 16.83
CA ALA A 120 32.50 32.61 16.17
C ALA A 120 33.30 33.42 17.20
N LYS A 121 34.65 33.31 17.16
CA LYS A 121 35.56 33.86 18.16
C LYS A 121 35.84 35.35 17.98
N ASP A 122 35.49 35.94 16.87
CA ASP A 122 35.91 37.33 16.54
C ASP A 122 34.80 38.31 16.97
N GLY A 123 35.03 38.91 18.10
CA GLY A 123 34.55 40.11 18.69
C GLY A 123 33.14 40.61 18.33
N GLU A 124 32.33 41.03 19.21
CA GLU A 124 30.93 41.44 19.15
C GLU A 124 29.98 40.25 18.89
N GLN A 125 29.70 39.58 19.98
CA GLN A 125 28.55 38.68 20.07
C GLN A 125 27.27 39.48 19.78
N GLN A 126 26.94 39.61 18.50
CA GLN A 126 25.65 40.16 18.10
C GLN A 126 24.58 39.12 18.40
N TYR A 127 23.90 39.33 19.52
CA TYR A 127 22.76 38.53 19.89
C TYR A 127 21.70 38.64 18.80
N PHE A 128 21.37 37.49 18.17
CA PHE A 128 20.29 37.34 17.19
C PHE A 128 20.47 38.19 15.91
N ASN A 129 21.61 38.05 15.28
CA ASN A 129 21.92 38.70 14.00
C ASN A 129 21.05 38.17 12.85
N SER A 130 21.12 38.77 11.64
CA SER A 130 20.32 38.40 10.48
C SER A 130 20.51 36.94 10.08
N THR A 131 21.74 36.41 10.16
CA THR A 131 22.09 35.03 9.82
C THR A 131 21.43 34.04 10.79
N GLN A 132 21.47 34.37 12.09
CA GLN A 132 20.81 33.55 13.12
C GLN A 132 19.28 33.53 12.95
N ARG A 133 18.67 34.66 12.56
CA ARG A 133 17.22 34.71 12.25
C ARG A 133 16.84 33.84 11.08
N VAL A 134 17.64 33.90 10.01
CA VAL A 134 17.43 33.03 8.83
C VAL A 134 17.59 31.56 9.21
N ALA A 135 18.63 31.19 9.94
CA ALA A 135 18.87 29.84 10.42
C ALA A 135 17.72 29.31 11.29
N ALA A 136 17.27 30.13 12.26
CA ALA A 136 16.12 29.79 13.11
C ALA A 136 14.82 29.64 12.31
N GLY A 137 14.57 30.52 11.35
CA GLY A 137 13.42 30.44 10.43
C GLY A 137 13.43 29.17 9.57
N LEU A 138 14.59 28.82 8.98
CA LEU A 138 14.76 27.59 8.22
C LEU A 138 14.54 26.36 9.11
N PHE A 139 15.09 26.34 10.32
CA PHE A 139 14.88 25.23 11.24
C PHE A 139 13.38 25.06 11.61
N ALA A 140 12.70 26.16 11.92
CA ALA A 140 11.26 26.13 12.18
C ALA A 140 10.46 25.61 10.97
N ALA A 141 10.83 26.04 9.77
CA ALA A 141 10.20 25.55 8.53
C ALA A 141 10.40 24.04 8.35
N THR A 142 11.59 23.50 8.67
CA THR A 142 11.84 22.05 8.58
C THR A 142 10.99 21.25 9.59
N LEU A 143 10.74 21.79 10.79
CA LEU A 143 9.86 21.13 11.76
C LEU A 143 8.43 20.99 11.21
N LEU A 144 7.89 22.03 10.57
CA LEU A 144 6.58 21.99 9.94
C LEU A 144 6.55 21.04 8.73
N ALA A 145 7.60 21.09 7.90
CA ALA A 145 7.76 20.19 6.76
C ALA A 145 7.84 18.73 7.20
N THR A 146 8.57 18.42 8.27
CA THR A 146 8.65 17.07 8.86
C THR A 146 7.26 16.50 9.17
N VAL A 147 6.37 17.30 9.77
CA VAL A 147 5.00 16.84 10.10
C VAL A 147 4.23 16.50 8.82
N ALA A 148 4.30 17.37 7.80
CA ALA A 148 3.62 17.16 6.52
C ALA A 148 4.17 15.91 5.77
N ILE A 149 5.49 15.72 5.75
CA ILE A 149 6.15 14.60 5.09
C ILE A 149 5.78 13.29 5.79
N ASN A 150 5.86 13.24 7.12
CA ASN A 150 5.65 12.01 7.87
C ASN A 150 4.21 11.52 7.82
N ARG A 151 3.25 12.41 7.65
CA ARG A 151 1.82 12.09 7.73
C ARG A 151 1.38 10.93 6.83
N ARG A 152 1.95 10.79 5.63
CA ARG A 152 1.54 9.78 4.64
C ARG A 152 2.61 8.74 4.31
N THR A 153 3.83 8.92 4.83
CA THR A 153 4.95 8.05 4.44
C THR A 153 4.67 6.57 4.75
N ASN A 154 4.25 6.27 5.97
CA ASN A 154 3.97 4.90 6.39
C ASN A 154 2.79 4.29 5.63
N GLU A 155 1.76 5.09 5.41
CA GLU A 155 0.56 4.70 4.68
C GLU A 155 0.87 4.21 3.26
N HIS A 156 1.74 4.90 2.54
CA HIS A 156 2.11 4.50 1.17
C HIS A 156 2.75 3.11 1.10
N LEU A 157 3.58 2.72 2.05
CA LEU A 157 4.17 1.38 2.04
C LEU A 157 3.13 0.31 2.42
N GLN A 158 2.27 0.60 3.40
CA GLN A 158 1.17 -0.29 3.77
C GLN A 158 0.19 -0.48 2.61
N GLN A 159 -0.14 0.60 1.89
CA GLN A 159 -0.97 0.55 0.67
C GLN A 159 -0.29 -0.24 -0.45
N ALA A 160 1.03 -0.14 -0.61
CA ALA A 160 1.75 -0.95 -1.60
C ALA A 160 1.62 -2.45 -1.31
N VAL A 161 1.73 -2.85 -0.05
CA VAL A 161 1.56 -4.25 0.36
C VAL A 161 0.10 -4.69 0.25
N SER A 162 -0.86 -3.86 0.66
CA SER A 162 -2.28 -4.19 0.56
C SER A 162 -2.74 -4.32 -0.90
N ALA A 163 -2.29 -3.42 -1.79
CA ALA A 163 -2.58 -3.49 -3.21
C ALA A 163 -2.01 -4.78 -3.86
N TYR A 164 -0.80 -5.19 -3.46
CA TYR A 164 -0.24 -6.46 -3.89
C TYR A 164 -1.08 -7.65 -3.41
N ASN A 165 -1.44 -7.67 -2.14
CA ASN A 165 -2.20 -8.76 -1.52
C ASN A 165 -3.65 -8.84 -2.03
N ALA A 166 -4.22 -7.72 -2.47
CA ALA A 166 -5.53 -7.69 -3.13
C ALA A 166 -5.50 -8.38 -4.51
N GLY A 167 -4.32 -8.64 -5.07
CA GLY A 167 -4.13 -9.21 -6.39
C GLY A 167 -4.38 -8.21 -7.53
N PRO A 168 -4.26 -8.63 -8.77
CA PRO A 168 -4.61 -7.77 -9.89
C PRO A 168 -6.08 -7.38 -9.78
N PRO A 169 -6.45 -6.13 -10.09
CA PRO A 169 -7.84 -5.71 -10.06
C PRO A 169 -8.65 -6.67 -10.94
N SER A 170 -9.67 -7.29 -10.34
CA SER A 170 -10.52 -8.20 -11.08
C SER A 170 -11.13 -7.44 -12.27
N PRO A 171 -11.28 -8.05 -13.46
CA PRO A 171 -11.93 -7.41 -14.60
C PRO A 171 -13.32 -6.85 -14.25
N HIS A 172 -14.00 -7.46 -13.27
CA HIS A 172 -15.28 -7.00 -12.75
C HIS A 172 -15.17 -5.73 -11.90
N ALA A 173 -14.13 -5.57 -11.07
CA ALA A 173 -13.92 -4.35 -10.31
C ALA A 173 -13.67 -3.14 -11.23
N ALA A 174 -12.90 -3.33 -12.31
CA ALA A 174 -12.69 -2.31 -13.32
C ALA A 174 -13.98 -1.90 -14.06
N SER A 175 -14.95 -2.83 -14.22
CA SER A 175 -16.23 -2.54 -14.83
C SER A 175 -17.14 -1.70 -13.93
N TRP A 176 -17.15 -1.95 -12.64
CA TRP A 176 -17.93 -1.16 -11.66
C TRP A 176 -17.38 0.25 -11.49
N GLN A 177 -16.06 0.45 -11.52
CA GLN A 177 -15.44 1.78 -11.49
C GLN A 177 -15.80 2.62 -12.71
N ARG A 178 -16.04 2.00 -13.86
CA ARG A 178 -16.51 2.71 -15.07
C ARG A 178 -18.00 3.13 -14.98
N LEU A 179 -18.76 2.49 -14.10
CA LEU A 179 -20.17 2.82 -13.87
C LEU A 179 -20.37 3.90 -12.82
N THR A 180 -19.34 4.23 -12.03
CA THR A 180 -19.43 5.34 -11.09
C THR A 180 -19.41 6.68 -11.84
N PRO A 181 -20.41 7.54 -11.63
CA PRO A 181 -20.45 8.83 -12.29
C PRO A 181 -19.27 9.71 -11.84
N SER A 182 -18.60 10.36 -12.78
CA SER A 182 -17.48 11.25 -12.50
C SER A 182 -17.94 12.60 -11.90
N THR A 183 -19.18 12.96 -12.14
CA THR A 183 -19.80 14.16 -11.57
C THR A 183 -21.23 13.88 -11.15
N VAL A 184 -21.59 14.39 -9.97
CA VAL A 184 -22.96 14.36 -9.43
C VAL A 184 -23.33 15.81 -9.13
N GLY A 185 -24.42 16.30 -9.71
CA GLY A 185 -24.86 17.67 -9.52
C GLY A 185 -26.37 17.80 -9.62
N LEU A 186 -26.91 18.93 -9.15
CA LEU A 186 -28.30 19.31 -9.35
C LEU A 186 -28.38 20.29 -10.50
N ARG A 187 -29.24 20.03 -11.48
CA ARG A 187 -29.53 20.95 -12.55
C ARG A 187 -30.99 21.39 -12.46
N PRO A 188 -31.26 22.70 -12.58
CA PRO A 188 -32.65 23.20 -12.69
C PRO A 188 -33.25 22.71 -14.02
N SER A 189 -34.44 22.14 -13.93
CA SER A 189 -35.25 21.82 -15.11
C SER A 189 -35.96 23.08 -15.63
N ALA A 190 -36.31 23.12 -16.91
CA ALA A 190 -37.10 24.14 -17.51
C ALA A 190 -38.50 24.32 -16.85
N THR A 191 -38.95 23.32 -16.10
CA THR A 191 -40.23 23.32 -15.37
C THR A 191 -40.07 23.67 -13.88
N GLY A 192 -38.87 24.15 -13.44
CA GLY A 192 -38.64 24.63 -12.08
C GLY A 192 -38.29 23.50 -11.04
N TYR A 193 -38.24 22.25 -11.45
CA TYR A 193 -37.84 21.16 -10.55
C TYR A 193 -36.34 20.94 -10.61
N SER A 194 -35.72 20.60 -9.47
CA SER A 194 -34.31 20.20 -9.41
C SER A 194 -34.16 18.77 -9.87
N LEU A 195 -33.33 18.53 -10.92
CA LEU A 195 -32.99 17.21 -11.43
C LEU A 195 -31.61 16.83 -10.97
N LEU A 196 -31.44 15.56 -10.52
CA LEU A 196 -30.14 14.96 -10.26
C LEU A 196 -29.46 14.68 -11.61
N ALA A 197 -28.34 15.33 -11.88
CA ALA A 197 -27.54 15.10 -13.07
C ALA A 197 -26.33 14.22 -12.70
N LEU A 198 -26.17 13.08 -13.40
CA LEU A 198 -25.04 12.20 -13.32
C LEU A 198 -24.25 12.30 -14.62
N GLY A 199 -22.97 12.59 -14.54
CA GLY A 199 -22.11 12.68 -15.72
C GLY A 199 -20.99 11.64 -15.69
N TRP A 200 -20.70 11.05 -16.86
CA TRP A 200 -19.57 10.14 -17.06
C TRP A 200 -18.62 10.74 -18.09
N THR A 201 -17.33 10.75 -17.76
CA THR A 201 -16.29 11.07 -18.76
C THR A 201 -15.89 9.78 -19.47
N LEU A 202 -16.25 9.66 -20.74
CA LEU A 202 -15.77 8.60 -21.62
C LEU A 202 -14.31 8.91 -21.99
N ARG A 203 -13.39 8.03 -21.63
CA ARG A 203 -11.99 8.05 -22.07
C ARG A 203 -11.74 6.90 -23.01
#